data_4d0be306c43bd4babace058d757686da
#
_entry.id   4d0be306c43bd4babace058d757686da
#
_cell.length_a   1.000
_cell.length_b   1.000
_cell.length_c   1.000
_cell.angle_alpha   90.00
_cell.angle_beta   90.00
_cell.angle_gamma   90.00
#
_symmetry.space_group_name_H-M   'P 1'
#
loop_
_entity.id
_entity.type
_entity.pdbx_description
1 polymer ?
#
loop_
_entity_poly.entity_id
_entity_poly.type
_entity_poly.pdbx_seq_one_letter_code
_entity_poly.pdbx_strand_id
1 'polypeptide(L)'
;MNYWLVKSEPSSWSWDQQVAKGAKGEAWTGVRNFTARQNLVKMKKGDRAFFYHSNEGKEIVGIAEIIKEAYPDPSDKTGKFVCVDIKADKPLKTPVTMAAIKADKRFADMALVKYSRLSVQPVTADEWKLVCKMGGL
;
A
#
# COMPACT_ATOMS: atom_id res chain seq x y z
N MET A 1 -2.61 -12.11 -10.60
CA MET A 1 -2.38 -11.33 -9.38
C MET A 1 -2.13 -9.88 -9.74
N ASN A 2 -2.79 -8.97 -9.04
CA ASN A 2 -2.55 -7.54 -9.17
C ASN A 2 -1.68 -7.04 -8.02
N TYR A 3 -0.97 -5.95 -8.28
CA TYR A 3 -0.09 -5.33 -7.31
C TYR A 3 -0.54 -3.92 -7.00
N TRP A 4 -0.39 -3.54 -5.75
CA TRP A 4 -0.88 -2.28 -5.21
C TRP A 4 0.18 -1.63 -4.32
N LEU A 5 -0.08 -0.38 -3.93
CA LEU A 5 0.69 0.33 -2.91
C LEU A 5 -0.32 1.06 -2.03
N VAL A 6 -0.17 0.92 -0.72
CA VAL A 6 -0.99 1.63 0.26
C VAL A 6 -0.09 2.51 1.11
N LYS A 7 -0.54 3.73 1.38
CA LYS A 7 0.21 4.71 2.15
C LYS A 7 -0.37 4.82 3.56
N SER A 8 0.53 4.88 4.53
CA SER A 8 0.16 5.11 5.93
C SER A 8 1.17 6.04 6.59
N GLU A 9 0.69 6.97 7.41
CA GLU A 9 1.57 7.76 8.26
C GLU A 9 2.02 6.89 9.43
N PRO A 10 3.35 6.73 9.67
CA PRO A 10 3.82 5.84 10.74
C PRO A 10 3.40 6.28 12.14
N SER A 11 3.11 7.56 12.34
CA SER A 11 2.55 8.06 13.60
C SER A 11 1.12 7.59 13.86
N SER A 12 0.37 7.27 12.80
CA SER A 12 -1.02 6.76 12.89
C SER A 12 -1.06 5.24 12.83
N TRP A 13 -0.40 4.65 11.84
CA TRP A 13 -0.35 3.19 11.66
C TRP A 13 0.95 2.80 10.95
N SER A 14 1.89 2.26 11.73
CA SER A 14 3.21 1.88 11.24
C SER A 14 3.26 0.45 10.73
N TRP A 15 4.31 0.12 9.98
CA TRP A 15 4.60 -1.25 9.58
C TRP A 15 4.71 -2.19 10.78
N ASP A 16 5.36 -1.73 11.86
CA ASP A 16 5.51 -2.54 13.07
C ASP A 16 4.16 -2.86 13.70
N GLN A 17 3.23 -1.90 13.70
CA GLN A 17 1.87 -2.13 14.18
C GLN A 17 1.13 -3.13 13.29
N GLN A 18 1.33 -3.06 11.98
CA GLN A 18 0.74 -4.01 11.04
C GLN A 18 1.29 -5.42 11.27
N VAL A 19 2.59 -5.55 11.46
CA VAL A 19 3.24 -6.84 11.77
C VAL A 19 2.68 -7.43 13.06
N ALA A 20 2.46 -6.60 14.06
CA ALA A 20 1.94 -7.04 15.37
C ALA A 20 0.53 -7.63 15.27
N LYS A 21 -0.25 -7.29 14.24
CA LYS A 21 -1.57 -7.88 14.02
C LYS A 21 -1.51 -9.33 13.52
N GLY A 22 -0.37 -9.77 13.03
CA GLY A 22 -0.18 -11.13 12.56
C GLY A 22 -1.15 -11.54 11.46
N ALA A 23 -1.55 -12.81 11.46
CA ALA A 23 -2.43 -13.38 10.44
C ALA A 23 -3.86 -12.81 10.47
N LYS A 24 -4.31 -12.26 11.59
CA LYS A 24 -5.61 -11.58 11.68
C LYS A 24 -5.71 -10.39 10.75
N GLY A 25 -4.58 -9.70 10.57
CA GLY A 25 -4.54 -8.49 9.78
C GLY A 25 -5.28 -7.31 10.40
N GLU A 26 -5.51 -6.30 9.60
CA GLU A 26 -6.20 -5.08 10.01
C GLU A 26 -7.04 -4.57 8.87
N ALA A 27 -8.21 -4.03 9.20
CA ALA A 27 -9.05 -3.33 8.24
C ALA A 27 -8.39 -2.02 7.82
N TRP A 28 -8.23 -1.79 6.52
CA TRP A 28 -7.63 -0.57 5.99
C TRP A 28 -8.69 0.52 5.85
N THR A 29 -9.05 1.11 6.99
CA THR A 29 -10.13 2.10 7.08
C THR A 29 -9.63 3.52 6.83
N GLY A 30 -10.56 4.46 6.69
CA GLY A 30 -10.23 5.88 6.63
C GLY A 30 -9.91 6.41 5.25
N VAL A 31 -10.01 5.61 4.19
CA VAL A 31 -9.80 6.07 2.81
C VAL A 31 -11.01 6.91 2.40
N ARG A 32 -10.77 8.18 2.02
CA ARG A 32 -11.83 9.14 1.71
C ARG A 32 -11.67 9.80 0.34
N ASN A 33 -10.85 9.23 -0.53
CA ASN A 33 -10.67 9.66 -1.92
C ASN A 33 -11.34 8.65 -2.84
N PHE A 34 -12.12 9.13 -3.81
CA PHE A 34 -12.88 8.24 -4.70
C PHE A 34 -12.01 7.40 -5.61
N THR A 35 -10.88 7.93 -6.10
CA THR A 35 -9.94 7.16 -6.91
C THR A 35 -9.31 6.03 -6.09
N ALA A 36 -8.90 6.34 -4.86
CA ALA A 36 -8.37 5.33 -3.94
C ALA A 36 -9.42 4.27 -3.62
N ARG A 37 -10.68 4.68 -3.41
CA ARG A 37 -11.81 3.76 -3.23
C ARG A 37 -11.96 2.80 -4.40
N GLN A 38 -11.88 3.32 -5.63
CA GLN A 38 -12.00 2.47 -6.82
C GLN A 38 -10.87 1.43 -6.87
N ASN A 39 -9.69 1.81 -6.46
CA ASN A 39 -8.56 0.88 -6.37
C ASN A 39 -8.82 -0.21 -5.32
N LEU A 40 -9.34 0.16 -4.14
CA LEU A 40 -9.72 -0.82 -3.11
C LEU A 40 -10.75 -1.83 -3.65
N VAL A 41 -11.75 -1.35 -4.38
CA VAL A 41 -12.80 -2.20 -4.97
C VAL A 41 -12.22 -3.23 -5.94
N LYS A 42 -11.15 -2.88 -6.64
CA LYS A 42 -10.49 -3.77 -7.62
C LYS A 42 -9.57 -4.80 -6.97
N MET A 43 -9.21 -4.63 -5.71
CA MET A 43 -8.32 -5.57 -5.02
C MET A 43 -8.99 -6.92 -4.85
N LYS A 44 -8.22 -7.98 -5.03
CA LYS A 44 -8.65 -9.37 -4.85
C LYS A 44 -7.88 -10.03 -3.74
N LYS A 45 -8.54 -10.93 -3.01
CA LYS A 45 -7.87 -11.75 -1.99
C LYS A 45 -6.66 -12.43 -2.61
N GLY A 46 -5.52 -12.32 -1.96
CA GLY A 46 -4.25 -12.85 -2.44
C GLY A 46 -3.38 -11.84 -3.17
N ASP A 47 -3.94 -10.70 -3.58
CA ASP A 47 -3.14 -9.61 -4.14
C ASP A 47 -2.12 -9.12 -3.13
N ARG A 48 -1.03 -8.53 -3.61
CA ARG A 48 0.04 -7.97 -2.77
C ARG A 48 0.05 -6.46 -2.88
N ALA A 49 0.41 -5.80 -1.79
CA ALA A 49 0.52 -4.35 -1.73
C ALA A 49 1.82 -3.95 -1.03
N PHE A 50 2.54 -2.99 -1.61
CA PHE A 50 3.62 -2.34 -0.90
C PHE A 50 3.04 -1.48 0.24
N PHE A 51 3.68 -1.55 1.39
CA PHE A 51 3.36 -0.73 2.55
C PHE A 51 4.32 0.45 2.58
N TYR A 52 3.80 1.65 2.35
CA TYR A 52 4.58 2.87 2.22
C TYR A 52 4.33 3.79 3.42
N HIS A 53 5.41 4.21 4.09
CA HIS A 53 5.34 5.23 5.14
C HIS A 53 5.32 6.62 4.49
N SER A 54 4.20 7.33 4.64
CA SER A 54 4.06 8.71 4.15
C SER A 54 4.42 9.71 5.24
N ASN A 55 4.68 10.95 4.85
CA ASN A 55 5.11 12.06 5.71
C ASN A 55 6.48 11.85 6.34
N GLU A 56 6.61 10.86 7.23
CA GLU A 56 7.86 10.53 7.90
C GLU A 56 8.47 9.30 7.23
N GLY A 57 9.77 9.38 6.93
CA GLY A 57 10.49 8.30 6.26
C GLY A 57 10.34 8.33 4.75
N LYS A 58 9.13 8.44 4.24
CA LYS A 58 8.80 8.46 2.81
C LYS A 58 9.48 7.31 2.07
N GLU A 59 9.12 6.09 2.46
CA GLU A 59 9.77 4.88 1.95
C GLU A 59 8.83 3.68 1.99
N ILE A 60 9.07 2.75 1.06
CA ILE A 60 8.40 1.45 1.06
C ILE A 60 9.15 0.55 2.04
N VAL A 61 8.44 0.01 3.02
CA VAL A 61 9.06 -0.74 4.12
C VAL A 61 8.72 -2.22 4.14
N GLY A 62 7.64 -2.62 3.47
CA GLY A 62 7.23 -4.01 3.49
C GLY A 62 6.19 -4.34 2.44
N ILE A 63 5.80 -5.60 2.44
CA ILE A 63 4.77 -6.16 1.56
C ILE A 63 3.64 -6.70 2.43
N ALA A 64 2.41 -6.30 2.11
CA ALA A 64 1.20 -6.81 2.72
C ALA A 64 0.42 -7.67 1.73
N GLU A 65 -0.46 -8.52 2.25
CA GLU A 65 -1.35 -9.35 1.46
C GLU A 65 -2.80 -8.94 1.73
N ILE A 66 -3.60 -8.85 0.67
CA ILE A 66 -5.05 -8.62 0.79
C ILE A 66 -5.71 -9.92 1.23
N ILE A 67 -6.33 -9.92 2.41
CA ILE A 67 -6.96 -11.12 2.98
C ILE A 67 -8.49 -11.07 2.96
N LYS A 68 -9.07 -9.89 2.72
CA LYS A 68 -10.50 -9.73 2.55
C LYS A 68 -10.77 -8.62 1.54
N GLU A 69 -11.60 -8.90 0.56
CA GLU A 69 -11.98 -7.94 -0.49
C GLU A 69 -12.88 -6.85 0.06
N ALA A 70 -13.09 -5.78 -0.74
CA ALA A 70 -13.76 -4.58 -0.30
C ALA A 70 -15.13 -4.82 0.33
N TYR A 71 -15.37 -4.15 1.43
CA TYR A 71 -16.65 -4.12 2.15
C TYR A 71 -16.84 -2.71 2.73
N PRO A 72 -18.08 -2.36 3.16
CA PRO A 72 -18.33 -1.02 3.68
C PRO A 72 -17.39 -0.68 4.85
N ASP A 73 -16.77 0.49 4.78
CA ASP A 73 -15.88 0.98 5.83
C ASP A 73 -16.70 1.34 7.07
N PRO A 74 -16.49 0.65 8.21
CA PRO A 74 -17.29 0.93 9.41
C PRO A 74 -17.02 2.31 10.01
N SER A 75 -15.91 2.97 9.65
CA SER A 75 -15.62 4.32 10.11
C SER A 75 -16.30 5.39 9.25
N ASP A 76 -16.91 5.00 8.12
CA ASP A 76 -17.66 5.91 7.24
C ASP A 76 -19.17 5.72 7.44
N LYS A 77 -19.80 6.70 8.06
CA LYS A 77 -21.25 6.67 8.33
C LYS A 77 -22.09 6.96 7.10
N THR A 78 -21.49 7.46 6.02
CA THR A 78 -22.23 7.81 4.79
C THR A 78 -22.48 6.60 3.89
N GLY A 79 -21.74 5.50 4.09
CA GLY A 79 -21.84 4.30 3.27
C GLY A 79 -21.20 4.42 1.90
N LYS A 80 -20.44 5.49 1.63
CA LYS A 80 -19.84 5.76 0.32
C LYS A 80 -18.47 5.12 0.15
N PHE A 81 -17.77 4.84 1.24
CA PHE A 81 -16.38 4.35 1.21
C PHE A 81 -16.28 2.92 1.69
N VAL A 82 -15.23 2.25 1.23
CA VAL A 82 -15.00 0.85 1.52
C VAL A 82 -13.61 0.66 2.13
N CYS A 83 -13.38 -0.52 2.71
CA CYS A 83 -12.08 -0.93 3.18
C CYS A 83 -11.82 -2.38 2.74
N VAL A 84 -10.56 -2.77 2.81
CA VAL A 84 -10.12 -4.15 2.65
C VAL A 84 -9.39 -4.56 3.93
N ASP A 85 -9.23 -5.85 4.16
CA ASP A 85 -8.37 -6.31 5.24
C ASP A 85 -7.03 -6.74 4.65
N ILE A 86 -5.95 -6.34 5.31
CA ILE A 86 -4.60 -6.70 4.92
C ILE A 86 -3.85 -7.31 6.10
N LYS A 87 -2.87 -8.16 5.79
CA LYS A 87 -1.90 -8.65 6.78
C LYS A 87 -0.49 -8.37 6.28
N ALA A 88 0.46 -8.23 7.19
CA ALA A 88 1.87 -8.15 6.82
C ALA A 88 2.31 -9.48 6.24
N ASP A 89 2.98 -9.44 5.09
CA ASP A 89 3.57 -10.63 4.47
C ASP A 89 5.05 -10.72 4.83
N LYS A 90 5.83 -9.72 4.40
CA LYS A 90 7.26 -9.67 4.74
C LYS A 90 7.80 -8.26 4.64
N PRO A 91 8.83 -7.91 5.48
CA PRO A 91 9.50 -6.62 5.34
C PRO A 91 10.43 -6.64 4.12
N LEU A 92 10.75 -5.46 3.59
CA LEU A 92 11.90 -5.31 2.71
C LEU A 92 13.18 -5.39 3.56
N LYS A 93 14.23 -5.98 3.03
CA LYS A 93 15.54 -6.00 3.71
C LYS A 93 16.12 -4.60 3.81
N THR A 94 15.89 -3.79 2.79
CA THR A 94 16.28 -2.39 2.72
C THR A 94 15.06 -1.58 2.30
N PRO A 95 14.60 -0.60 3.10
CA PRO A 95 13.52 0.27 2.66
C PRO A 95 13.86 0.97 1.34
N VAL A 96 12.87 1.11 0.47
CA VAL A 96 13.04 1.79 -0.82
C VAL A 96 12.44 3.19 -0.69
N THR A 97 13.31 4.20 -0.72
CA THR A 97 12.89 5.58 -0.48
C THR A 97 12.23 6.21 -1.71
N MET A 98 11.36 7.19 -1.47
CA MET A 98 10.78 8.02 -2.53
C MET A 98 11.88 8.70 -3.35
N ALA A 99 12.95 9.18 -2.69
CA ALA A 99 14.06 9.81 -3.36
C ALA A 99 14.74 8.88 -4.36
N ALA A 100 14.96 7.61 -3.97
CA ALA A 100 15.55 6.61 -4.86
C ALA A 100 14.64 6.32 -6.07
N ILE A 101 13.34 6.24 -5.83
CA ILE A 101 12.36 5.99 -6.91
C ILE A 101 12.32 7.18 -7.88
N LYS A 102 12.26 8.40 -7.37
CA LYS A 102 12.25 9.60 -8.22
C LYS A 102 13.53 9.77 -9.04
N ALA A 103 14.65 9.31 -8.52
CA ALA A 103 15.95 9.41 -9.22
C ALA A 103 16.09 8.36 -10.33
N ASP A 104 15.22 7.36 -10.37
CA ASP A 104 15.31 6.25 -11.33
C ASP A 104 14.29 6.44 -12.46
N LYS A 105 14.79 6.63 -13.68
CA LYS A 105 13.94 6.88 -14.85
C LYS A 105 12.93 5.77 -15.14
N ARG A 106 13.21 4.55 -14.70
CA ARG A 106 12.32 3.41 -14.91
C ARG A 106 10.99 3.56 -14.16
N PHE A 107 10.94 4.44 -13.15
CA PHE A 107 9.73 4.74 -12.37
C PHE A 107 9.01 6.01 -12.81
N ALA A 108 9.41 6.60 -13.94
CA ALA A 108 8.82 7.88 -14.37
C ALA A 108 7.30 7.86 -14.47
N ASP A 109 6.72 6.73 -14.84
CA ASP A 109 5.26 6.57 -15.00
C ASP A 109 4.59 5.91 -13.79
N MET A 110 5.33 5.59 -12.75
CA MET A 110 4.78 4.96 -11.55
C MET A 110 3.78 5.90 -10.85
N ALA A 111 2.65 5.37 -10.42
CA ALA A 111 1.62 6.16 -9.74
C ALA A 111 2.17 6.88 -8.50
N LEU A 112 3.12 6.27 -7.78
CA LEU A 112 3.75 6.89 -6.61
C LEU A 112 4.45 8.22 -6.97
N VAL A 113 5.01 8.31 -8.16
CA VAL A 113 5.67 9.53 -8.65
C VAL A 113 4.66 10.52 -9.19
N LYS A 114 3.69 10.05 -10.00
CA LYS A 114 2.72 10.92 -10.68
C LYS A 114 1.62 11.44 -9.78
N TYR A 115 1.16 10.63 -8.84
CA TYR A 115 -0.03 10.92 -8.02
C TYR A 115 0.34 10.93 -6.54
N SER A 116 1.06 11.97 -6.12
CA SER A 116 1.64 12.05 -4.78
C SER A 116 0.61 12.04 -3.65
N ARG A 117 -0.65 12.39 -3.94
CA ARG A 117 -1.72 12.45 -2.93
C ARG A 117 -2.65 11.23 -2.95
N LEU A 118 -2.44 10.31 -3.87
CA LEU A 118 -3.27 9.10 -3.97
C LEU A 118 -2.75 8.06 -2.97
N SER A 119 -3.57 7.73 -1.99
CA SER A 119 -3.17 6.85 -0.87
C SER A 119 -3.27 5.36 -1.17
N VAL A 120 -3.99 4.98 -2.21
CA VAL A 120 -4.11 3.59 -2.67
C VAL A 120 -3.89 3.59 -4.17
N GLN A 121 -2.86 2.90 -4.63
CA GLN A 121 -2.37 3.01 -6.01
C GLN A 121 -2.14 1.64 -6.64
N PRO A 122 -2.37 1.52 -7.96
CA PRO A 122 -1.91 0.34 -8.69
C PRO A 122 -0.40 0.39 -8.91
N VAL A 123 0.22 -0.78 -8.97
CA VAL A 123 1.64 -0.95 -9.28
C VAL A 123 1.73 -1.96 -10.42
N THR A 124 2.51 -1.66 -11.45
CA THR A 124 2.70 -2.61 -12.55
C THR A 124 3.60 -3.77 -12.11
N ALA A 125 3.51 -4.89 -12.81
CA ALA A 125 4.36 -6.05 -12.50
C ALA A 125 5.85 -5.72 -12.62
N ASP A 126 6.23 -4.90 -13.60
CA ASP A 126 7.62 -4.49 -13.78
C ASP A 126 8.10 -3.60 -12.64
N GLU A 127 7.28 -2.61 -12.24
CA GLU A 127 7.57 -1.73 -11.10
C GLU A 127 7.71 -2.55 -9.82
N TRP A 128 6.82 -3.52 -9.63
CA TRP A 128 6.86 -4.41 -8.47
C TRP A 128 8.18 -5.16 -8.37
N LYS A 129 8.61 -5.76 -9.47
CA LYS A 129 9.87 -6.50 -9.53
C LYS A 129 11.09 -5.61 -9.24
N LEU A 130 11.10 -4.39 -9.82
CA LEU A 130 12.19 -3.44 -9.61
C LEU A 130 12.28 -3.02 -8.15
N VAL A 131 11.16 -2.69 -7.52
CA VAL A 131 11.14 -2.29 -6.11
C VAL A 131 11.58 -3.44 -5.21
N CYS A 132 11.08 -4.64 -5.45
CA CYS A 132 11.50 -5.83 -4.70
C CYS A 132 13.00 -6.05 -4.78
N LYS A 133 13.57 -5.92 -5.96
CA LYS A 133 15.02 -6.04 -6.15
C LYS A 133 15.78 -4.98 -5.38
N MET A 134 15.35 -3.72 -5.45
CA MET A 134 15.96 -2.61 -4.71
C MET A 134 15.85 -2.84 -3.20
N GLY A 135 14.77 -3.46 -2.76
CA GLY A 135 14.52 -3.79 -1.36
C GLY A 135 15.22 -5.05 -0.86
N GLY A 136 16.02 -5.71 -1.71
CA GLY A 136 16.81 -6.88 -1.31
C GLY A 136 16.04 -8.21 -1.34
N LEU A 137 14.94 -8.25 -2.06
CA LEU A 137 14.14 -9.47 -2.17
C LEU A 137 14.38 -10.25 -3.46
#